data_a8329c3983a02f21464ea1c5f8e6a964
#
_entry.id   a8329c3983a02f21464ea1c5f8e6a964
#
_cell.length_a   1.000
_cell.length_b   1.000
_cell.length_c   1.000
_cell.angle_alpha   90.00
_cell.angle_beta   90.00
_cell.angle_gamma   90.00
#
_symmetry.space_group_name_H-M   'P 1'
#
loop_
_entity.id
_entity.type
_entity.pdbx_description
1 polymer ?
#
loop_
_entity_poly.entity_id
_entity_poly.type
_entity_poly.pdbx_seq_one_letter_code
_entity_poly.pdbx_strand_id
1 'polypeptide(L)'
;MISRYIYIMCRCWSQRKRSLIMKDIRDALAEAARDHVILTFGFATATAQLLLRLLLARLPPGPWRTEPGFTAHQIVCFPMMVLLTVWGFSHWFHEDPAFDSPNARVLNVHENGLFMAKIVFAMQLFWDIPTGLLVPSLREPVMIAHHVGMMSMALMNLAGLWSFYANFFYGVIEISGIILSFIDVFHPKHTAWVDWLRSFPRLSAFNDAMRALFFILYMSVRAVYFPWVVSRILSDFMAMATMPLAARGGLSLSSLAFCPIVGLAFAFLQLYWARLLTKQVVKMLAPPPSEKQKKRR
;
A
#
# COMPACT_ATOMS: atom_id res chain seq x y z
N MET A 1 34.60 -8.33 7.56
CA MET A 1 34.82 -8.22 6.11
C MET A 1 33.54 -7.76 5.37
N ILE A 2 32.37 -8.32 5.66
CA ILE A 2 31.08 -7.97 5.06
C ILE A 2 30.70 -6.48 5.29
N SER A 3 30.94 -5.91 6.48
CA SER A 3 30.65 -4.50 6.80
C SER A 3 31.47 -3.51 5.97
N ARG A 4 32.72 -3.83 5.60
CA ARG A 4 33.53 -3.00 4.70
C ARG A 4 33.06 -3.02 3.24
N TYR A 5 32.54 -4.14 2.76
CA TYR A 5 31.97 -4.26 1.42
C TYR A 5 30.69 -3.44 1.29
N ILE A 6 29.82 -3.51 2.28
CA ILE A 6 28.59 -2.70 2.34
C ILE A 6 28.95 -1.20 2.37
N TYR A 7 29.95 -0.79 3.16
CA TYR A 7 30.40 0.61 3.24
C TYR A 7 31.04 1.11 1.95
N ILE A 8 31.78 0.27 1.23
CA ILE A 8 32.41 0.63 -0.07
C ILE A 8 31.34 0.71 -1.18
N MET A 9 30.36 -0.22 -1.21
CA MET A 9 29.22 -0.13 -2.12
C MET A 9 28.38 1.14 -1.86
N CYS A 10 28.12 1.47 -0.60
CA CYS A 10 27.45 2.72 -0.25
C CYS A 10 28.23 3.99 -0.67
N ARG A 11 29.56 3.99 -0.59
CA ARG A 11 30.40 5.14 -0.97
C ARG A 11 30.52 5.32 -2.48
N CYS A 12 30.65 4.27 -3.26
CA CYS A 12 30.62 4.33 -4.72
C CYS A 12 29.26 4.78 -5.26
N TRP A 13 28.18 4.38 -4.56
CA TRP A 13 26.82 4.81 -4.89
C TRP A 13 26.58 6.29 -4.53
N SER A 14 27.15 6.77 -3.42
CA SER A 14 27.05 8.17 -2.98
C SER A 14 27.71 9.16 -3.97
N GLN A 15 28.76 8.78 -4.67
CA GLN A 15 29.38 9.64 -5.70
C GLN A 15 28.59 9.68 -7.02
N ARG A 16 27.79 8.64 -7.32
CA ARG A 16 26.81 8.67 -8.43
C ARG A 16 25.62 9.62 -8.14
N LYS A 17 25.40 9.99 -6.88
CA LYS A 17 24.28 10.84 -6.40
C LYS A 17 24.31 12.29 -6.93
N ARG A 18 25.42 12.81 -7.42
CA ARG A 18 25.50 14.25 -7.84
C ARG A 18 25.06 14.52 -9.29
N SER A 19 24.72 13.50 -10.08
CA SER A 19 24.28 13.68 -11.47
C SER A 19 22.83 13.21 -11.72
N LEU A 20 22.09 12.87 -10.67
CA LEU A 20 20.70 12.38 -10.75
C LEU A 20 19.68 13.53 -10.57
N ILE A 21 19.92 14.65 -11.24
CA ILE A 21 18.87 15.66 -11.43
C ILE A 21 18.00 15.14 -12.58
N MET A 22 16.80 14.72 -12.25
CA MET A 22 15.71 14.32 -13.16
C MET A 22 16.09 13.29 -14.24
N LYS A 23 15.95 12.02 -13.90
CA LYS A 23 15.61 11.03 -14.92
C LYS A 23 14.21 11.37 -15.44
N ASP A 24 14.07 11.55 -16.74
CA ASP A 24 12.76 11.53 -17.38
C ASP A 24 12.01 10.25 -16.89
N ILE A 25 10.69 10.31 -16.75
CA ILE A 25 9.86 9.15 -16.43
C ILE A 25 10.17 7.97 -17.36
N ARG A 26 10.55 8.25 -18.60
CA ARG A 26 11.02 7.24 -19.57
C ARG A 26 12.26 6.51 -19.10
N ASP A 27 13.25 7.24 -18.55
CA ASP A 27 14.47 6.64 -18.02
C ASP A 27 14.18 5.81 -16.76
N ALA A 28 13.28 6.30 -15.89
CA ALA A 28 12.83 5.55 -14.72
C ALA A 28 12.13 4.24 -15.12
N LEU A 29 11.29 4.25 -16.14
CA LEU A 29 10.65 3.04 -16.68
C LEU A 29 11.66 2.09 -17.33
N ALA A 30 12.60 2.62 -18.11
CA ALA A 30 13.65 1.80 -18.75
C ALA A 30 14.59 1.16 -17.72
N GLU A 31 14.87 1.85 -16.60
CA GLU A 31 15.62 1.28 -15.49
C GLU A 31 14.80 0.25 -14.71
N ALA A 32 13.53 0.56 -14.42
CA ALA A 32 12.61 -0.37 -13.76
C ALA A 32 12.47 -1.70 -14.52
N ALA A 33 12.44 -1.66 -15.85
CA ALA A 33 12.38 -2.86 -16.70
C ALA A 33 13.63 -3.75 -16.61
N ARG A 34 14.73 -3.26 -16.04
CA ARG A 34 15.99 -3.99 -15.86
C ARG A 34 16.37 -4.19 -14.39
N ASP A 35 15.59 -3.61 -13.47
CA ASP A 35 15.87 -3.67 -12.05
C ASP A 35 15.55 -5.07 -11.51
N HIS A 36 16.54 -5.73 -10.96
CA HIS A 36 16.41 -7.10 -10.44
C HIS A 36 15.44 -7.21 -9.26
N VAL A 37 15.30 -6.17 -8.44
CA VAL A 37 14.34 -6.15 -7.32
C VAL A 37 12.92 -6.15 -7.88
N ILE A 38 12.63 -5.27 -8.84
CA ILE A 38 11.32 -5.16 -9.48
C ILE A 38 10.95 -6.49 -10.17
N LEU A 39 11.87 -7.03 -10.96
CA LEU A 39 11.63 -8.28 -11.68
C LEU A 39 11.46 -9.45 -10.70
N THR A 40 12.32 -9.56 -9.68
CA THR A 40 12.24 -10.66 -8.69
C THR A 40 10.93 -10.62 -7.92
N PHE A 41 10.56 -9.50 -7.32
CA PHE A 41 9.31 -9.38 -6.56
C PHE A 41 8.08 -9.51 -7.46
N GLY A 42 8.10 -8.92 -8.65
CA GLY A 42 6.99 -9.02 -9.60
C GLY A 42 6.73 -10.45 -10.05
N PHE A 43 7.76 -11.16 -10.52
CA PHE A 43 7.61 -12.55 -10.96
C PHE A 43 7.34 -13.50 -9.79
N ALA A 44 7.95 -13.28 -8.62
CA ALA A 44 7.70 -14.11 -7.44
C ALA A 44 6.24 -14.02 -6.99
N THR A 45 5.67 -12.82 -6.87
CA THR A 45 4.27 -12.64 -6.46
C THR A 45 3.28 -13.16 -7.50
N ALA A 46 3.51 -12.89 -8.80
CA ALA A 46 2.68 -13.40 -9.88
C ALA A 46 2.73 -14.95 -9.96
N THR A 47 3.92 -15.54 -9.84
CA THR A 47 4.11 -16.99 -9.85
C THR A 47 3.47 -17.63 -8.62
N ALA A 48 3.67 -17.08 -7.43
CA ALA A 48 3.03 -17.55 -6.19
C ALA A 48 1.50 -17.53 -6.32
N GLN A 49 0.94 -16.44 -6.83
CA GLN A 49 -0.51 -16.30 -7.09
C GLN A 49 -1.01 -17.42 -8.02
N LEU A 50 -0.32 -17.66 -9.13
CA LEU A 50 -0.72 -18.67 -10.10
C LEU A 50 -0.62 -20.09 -9.51
N LEU A 51 0.51 -20.42 -8.89
CA LEU A 51 0.73 -21.75 -8.30
C LEU A 51 -0.25 -22.04 -7.17
N LEU A 52 -0.49 -21.07 -6.28
CA LEU A 52 -1.48 -21.21 -5.20
C LEU A 52 -2.88 -21.38 -5.77
N ARG A 53 -3.28 -20.60 -6.76
CA ARG A 53 -4.59 -20.73 -7.41
C ARG A 53 -4.78 -22.16 -7.99
N LEU A 54 -3.76 -22.68 -8.68
CA LEU A 54 -3.80 -24.03 -9.25
C LEU A 54 -3.85 -25.12 -8.18
N LEU A 55 -3.07 -24.95 -7.10
CA LEU A 55 -3.07 -25.86 -5.95
C LEU A 55 -4.42 -25.88 -5.25
N LEU A 56 -4.94 -24.72 -4.88
CA LEU A 56 -6.21 -24.57 -4.18
C LEU A 56 -7.40 -25.12 -4.98
N ALA A 57 -7.38 -24.99 -6.31
CA ALA A 57 -8.39 -25.56 -7.18
C ALA A 57 -8.40 -27.10 -7.18
N ARG A 58 -7.29 -27.76 -6.77
CA ARG A 58 -7.13 -29.22 -6.72
C ARG A 58 -7.34 -29.81 -5.33
N LEU A 59 -7.41 -28.99 -4.29
CA LEU A 59 -7.64 -29.45 -2.92
C LEU A 59 -9.05 -30.08 -2.78
N PRO A 60 -9.30 -30.90 -1.74
CA PRO A 60 -10.63 -31.39 -1.41
C PRO A 60 -11.67 -30.26 -1.36
N PRO A 61 -12.97 -30.58 -1.53
CA PRO A 61 -14.03 -29.57 -1.47
C PRO A 61 -13.96 -28.72 -0.19
N GLY A 62 -14.01 -27.39 -0.38
CA GLY A 62 -13.92 -26.42 0.70
C GLY A 62 -13.98 -24.99 0.13
N PRO A 63 -14.04 -23.96 1.00
CA PRO A 63 -14.17 -22.58 0.56
C PRO A 63 -13.00 -22.13 -0.32
N TRP A 64 -11.78 -22.63 -0.06
CA TRP A 64 -10.59 -22.36 -0.90
C TRP A 64 -10.74 -22.81 -2.34
N ARG A 65 -11.52 -23.87 -2.60
CA ARG A 65 -11.77 -24.39 -3.95
C ARG A 65 -12.87 -23.61 -4.68
N THR A 66 -13.79 -23.00 -3.95
CA THR A 66 -14.89 -22.19 -4.52
C THR A 66 -14.35 -20.91 -5.15
N GLU A 67 -13.40 -20.24 -4.50
CA GLU A 67 -12.78 -18.99 -4.98
C GLU A 67 -11.24 -19.07 -4.91
N PRO A 68 -10.61 -19.98 -5.70
CA PRO A 68 -9.18 -20.26 -5.56
C PRO A 68 -8.31 -19.04 -5.93
N GLY A 69 -8.75 -18.20 -6.85
CA GLY A 69 -8.05 -16.99 -7.24
C GLY A 69 -8.04 -15.93 -6.14
N PHE A 70 -9.16 -15.72 -5.48
CA PHE A 70 -9.28 -14.82 -4.33
C PHE A 70 -8.46 -15.34 -3.13
N THR A 71 -8.62 -16.61 -2.80
CA THR A 71 -7.90 -17.23 -1.68
C THR A 71 -6.39 -17.17 -1.89
N ALA A 72 -5.90 -17.46 -3.09
CA ALA A 72 -4.49 -17.31 -3.44
C ALA A 72 -4.01 -15.86 -3.26
N HIS A 73 -4.82 -14.88 -3.67
CA HIS A 73 -4.50 -13.47 -3.49
C HIS A 73 -4.31 -13.11 -2.02
N GLN A 74 -5.21 -13.53 -1.13
CA GLN A 74 -5.08 -13.25 0.31
C GLN A 74 -3.85 -13.92 0.93
N ILE A 75 -3.51 -15.14 0.50
CA ILE A 75 -2.30 -15.85 0.97
C ILE A 75 -1.02 -15.13 0.52
N VAL A 76 -0.96 -14.57 -0.69
CA VAL A 76 0.20 -13.78 -1.15
C VAL A 76 0.21 -12.41 -0.51
N CYS A 77 -0.94 -11.76 -0.38
CA CYS A 77 -1.08 -10.42 0.19
C CYS A 77 -0.57 -10.34 1.63
N PHE A 78 -0.96 -11.29 2.48
CA PHE A 78 -0.62 -11.27 3.90
C PHE A 78 0.89 -11.12 4.18
N PRO A 79 1.79 -11.99 3.70
CA PRO A 79 3.23 -11.85 3.95
C PRO A 79 3.82 -10.60 3.31
N MET A 80 3.28 -10.12 2.17
CA MET A 80 3.73 -8.89 1.56
C MET A 80 3.38 -7.67 2.41
N MET A 81 2.17 -7.61 2.97
CA MET A 81 1.78 -6.54 3.90
C MET A 81 2.62 -6.57 5.17
N VAL A 82 2.94 -7.75 5.71
CA VAL A 82 3.85 -7.89 6.87
C VAL A 82 5.24 -7.36 6.52
N LEU A 83 5.82 -7.77 5.39
CA LEU A 83 7.13 -7.31 4.94
C LEU A 83 7.19 -5.79 4.81
N LEU A 84 6.23 -5.21 4.09
CA LEU A 84 6.16 -3.76 3.88
C LEU A 84 5.96 -3.00 5.20
N THR A 85 5.11 -3.51 6.08
CA THR A 85 4.86 -2.90 7.39
C THR A 85 6.13 -2.87 8.24
N VAL A 86 6.80 -4.01 8.40
CA VAL A 86 8.04 -4.10 9.20
C VAL A 86 9.10 -3.14 8.65
N TRP A 87 9.27 -3.13 7.32
CA TRP A 87 10.24 -2.26 6.67
C TRP A 87 9.88 -0.78 6.82
N GLY A 88 8.61 -0.41 6.64
CA GLY A 88 8.14 0.97 6.78
C GLY A 88 8.31 1.49 8.20
N PHE A 89 7.91 0.70 9.22
CA PHE A 89 8.07 1.10 10.62
C PHE A 89 9.53 1.28 11.02
N SER A 90 10.42 0.43 10.58
CA SER A 90 11.85 0.50 10.92
C SER A 90 12.55 1.76 10.38
N HIS A 91 11.96 2.42 9.36
CA HIS A 91 12.59 3.58 8.72
C HIS A 91 11.79 4.89 8.84
N TRP A 92 10.47 4.81 8.98
CA TRP A 92 9.64 6.01 9.08
C TRP A 92 9.82 6.76 10.40
N PHE A 93 9.95 6.03 11.50
CA PHE A 93 10.13 6.59 12.84
C PHE A 93 11.59 6.81 13.23
N HIS A 94 12.52 6.55 12.32
CA HIS A 94 13.93 6.85 12.53
C HIS A 94 14.22 8.26 12.01
N GLU A 95 14.76 9.12 12.90
CA GLU A 95 15.19 10.46 12.53
C GLU A 95 16.45 10.37 11.65
N ASP A 96 16.38 10.96 10.47
CA ASP A 96 17.52 11.08 9.55
C ASP A 96 17.72 12.56 9.22
N PRO A 97 18.78 13.20 9.79
CA PRO A 97 19.10 14.61 9.55
C PRO A 97 19.26 14.97 8.07
N ALA A 98 19.52 13.98 7.21
CA ALA A 98 19.59 14.19 5.77
C ALA A 98 18.25 14.62 5.16
N PHE A 99 17.12 14.49 5.88
CA PHE A 99 15.78 14.80 5.42
C PHE A 99 15.06 15.85 6.29
N ASP A 100 15.79 16.69 7.02
CA ASP A 100 15.19 17.71 7.87
C ASP A 100 14.53 18.86 7.09
N SER A 101 14.99 19.15 5.87
CA SER A 101 14.45 20.22 5.06
C SER A 101 13.37 19.74 4.05
N PRO A 102 12.43 20.62 3.64
CA PRO A 102 11.46 20.32 2.58
C PRO A 102 12.14 19.87 1.27
N ASN A 103 13.18 20.58 0.87
CA ASN A 103 13.96 20.26 -0.34
C ASN A 103 14.55 18.84 -0.26
N ALA A 104 15.14 18.48 0.87
CA ALA A 104 15.73 17.17 1.07
C ALA A 104 14.66 16.05 1.01
N ARG A 105 13.49 16.22 1.64
CA ARG A 105 12.40 15.24 1.60
C ARG A 105 11.79 15.04 0.21
N VAL A 106 11.84 16.10 -0.61
CA VAL A 106 11.27 16.06 -1.97
C VAL A 106 12.26 15.54 -3.01
N LEU A 107 13.52 16.00 -2.97
CA LEU A 107 14.49 15.78 -4.03
C LEU A 107 15.59 14.76 -3.69
N ASN A 108 15.88 14.53 -2.41
CA ASN A 108 16.88 13.53 -2.07
C ASN A 108 16.28 12.13 -2.12
N VAL A 109 17.03 11.21 -2.69
CA VAL A 109 16.64 9.81 -2.73
C VAL A 109 16.82 9.20 -1.34
N HIS A 110 15.72 8.77 -0.74
CA HIS A 110 15.70 7.94 0.45
C HIS A 110 15.81 6.47 0.05
N GLU A 111 16.92 5.82 0.34
CA GLU A 111 17.24 4.47 -0.18
C GLU A 111 16.17 3.42 0.17
N ASN A 112 15.72 3.41 1.43
CA ASN A 112 14.67 2.48 1.86
C ASN A 112 13.31 2.80 1.22
N GLY A 113 12.98 4.08 1.08
CA GLY A 113 11.77 4.52 0.38
C GLY A 113 11.80 4.14 -1.09
N LEU A 114 12.96 4.26 -1.74
CA LEU A 114 13.15 3.79 -3.12
C LEU A 114 13.02 2.26 -3.23
N PHE A 115 13.58 1.51 -2.28
CA PHE A 115 13.45 0.05 -2.24
C PHE A 115 11.98 -0.37 -2.10
N MET A 116 11.23 0.26 -1.19
CA MET A 116 9.79 0.02 -1.04
C MET A 116 9.00 0.38 -2.30
N ALA A 117 9.34 1.49 -2.93
CA ALA A 117 8.72 1.89 -4.20
C ALA A 117 8.95 0.85 -5.31
N LYS A 118 10.13 0.24 -5.39
CA LYS A 118 10.42 -0.87 -6.32
C LYS A 118 9.52 -2.07 -6.07
N ILE A 119 9.39 -2.49 -4.81
CA ILE A 119 8.53 -3.62 -4.43
C ILE A 119 7.07 -3.31 -4.79
N VAL A 120 6.55 -2.15 -4.38
CA VAL A 120 5.16 -1.77 -4.65
C VAL A 120 4.90 -1.62 -6.14
N PHE A 121 5.79 -0.97 -6.89
CA PHE A 121 5.66 -0.89 -8.35
C PHE A 121 5.59 -2.28 -8.98
N ALA A 122 6.47 -3.20 -8.56
CA ALA A 122 6.49 -4.58 -9.03
C ALA A 122 5.17 -5.31 -8.71
N MET A 123 4.72 -5.22 -7.45
CA MET A 123 3.48 -5.86 -7.01
C MET A 123 2.28 -5.35 -7.79
N GLN A 124 2.15 -4.04 -7.96
CA GLN A 124 1.03 -3.46 -8.69
C GLN A 124 1.03 -3.86 -10.16
N LEU A 125 2.20 -3.81 -10.82
CA LEU A 125 2.32 -4.08 -12.24
C LEU A 125 2.11 -5.57 -12.59
N PHE A 126 2.73 -6.47 -11.82
CA PHE A 126 2.79 -7.91 -12.17
C PHE A 126 1.73 -8.75 -11.46
N TRP A 127 1.17 -8.27 -10.35
CA TRP A 127 0.31 -9.11 -9.51
C TRP A 127 -1.04 -8.45 -9.19
N ASP A 128 -1.10 -7.34 -8.45
CA ASP A 128 -2.35 -6.78 -7.91
C ASP A 128 -3.32 -6.33 -9.00
N ILE A 129 -2.86 -5.47 -9.93
CA ILE A 129 -3.72 -4.98 -11.02
C ILE A 129 -4.13 -6.13 -11.94
N PRO A 130 -3.23 -7.00 -12.45
CA PRO A 130 -3.63 -8.15 -13.23
C PRO A 130 -4.61 -9.09 -12.50
N THR A 131 -4.37 -9.37 -11.22
CA THR A 131 -5.24 -10.24 -10.43
C THR A 131 -6.60 -9.59 -10.19
N GLY A 132 -6.63 -8.29 -9.86
CA GLY A 132 -7.86 -7.52 -9.70
C GLY A 132 -8.73 -7.48 -10.97
N LEU A 133 -8.11 -7.50 -12.15
CA LEU A 133 -8.83 -7.57 -13.42
C LEU A 133 -9.32 -8.98 -13.78
N LEU A 134 -8.56 -10.02 -13.41
CA LEU A 134 -8.80 -11.41 -13.82
C LEU A 134 -9.66 -12.21 -12.83
N VAL A 135 -9.65 -11.86 -11.55
CA VAL A 135 -10.42 -12.54 -10.50
C VAL A 135 -11.72 -11.79 -10.24
N PRO A 136 -12.89 -12.38 -10.56
CA PRO A 136 -14.19 -11.66 -10.48
C PRO A 136 -14.48 -11.03 -9.13
N SER A 137 -14.16 -11.73 -8.02
CA SER A 137 -14.40 -11.26 -6.65
C SER A 137 -13.47 -10.12 -6.20
N LEU A 138 -12.39 -9.83 -6.95
CA LEU A 138 -11.46 -8.72 -6.73
C LEU A 138 -11.68 -7.56 -7.71
N ARG A 139 -12.54 -7.75 -8.72
CA ARG A 139 -12.79 -6.76 -9.78
C ARG A 139 -13.67 -5.62 -9.27
N GLU A 140 -13.07 -4.73 -8.48
CA GLU A 140 -13.73 -3.54 -7.99
C GLU A 140 -13.06 -2.28 -8.58
N PRO A 141 -13.80 -1.42 -9.33
CA PRO A 141 -13.21 -0.28 -10.02
C PRO A 141 -12.46 0.69 -9.10
N VAL A 142 -12.97 0.93 -7.89
CA VAL A 142 -12.33 1.84 -6.92
C VAL A 142 -11.00 1.26 -6.44
N MET A 143 -10.92 -0.05 -6.21
CA MET A 143 -9.69 -0.72 -5.81
C MET A 143 -8.67 -0.74 -6.95
N ILE A 144 -9.10 -1.02 -8.17
CA ILE A 144 -8.21 -0.97 -9.35
C ILE A 144 -7.66 0.45 -9.54
N ALA A 145 -8.50 1.49 -9.42
CA ALA A 145 -8.06 2.87 -9.49
C ALA A 145 -7.08 3.23 -8.36
N HIS A 146 -7.30 2.72 -7.15
CA HIS A 146 -6.38 2.84 -6.03
C HIS A 146 -5.01 2.22 -6.36
N HIS A 147 -4.99 0.99 -6.86
CA HIS A 147 -3.76 0.28 -7.24
C HIS A 147 -2.99 0.99 -8.36
N VAL A 148 -3.69 1.51 -9.37
CA VAL A 148 -3.08 2.33 -10.43
C VAL A 148 -2.49 3.62 -9.87
N GLY A 149 -3.17 4.28 -8.93
CA GLY A 149 -2.66 5.46 -8.23
C GLY A 149 -1.39 5.14 -7.42
N MET A 150 -1.37 4.02 -6.68
CA MET A 150 -0.20 3.56 -5.93
C MET A 150 0.98 3.25 -6.86
N MET A 151 0.74 2.57 -7.98
CA MET A 151 1.76 2.31 -9.00
C MET A 151 2.33 3.61 -9.57
N SER A 152 1.48 4.60 -9.84
CA SER A 152 1.91 5.90 -10.36
C SER A 152 2.76 6.68 -9.35
N MET A 153 2.39 6.64 -8.07
CA MET A 153 3.21 7.20 -6.99
C MET A 153 4.56 6.49 -6.86
N ALA A 154 4.57 5.15 -6.94
CA ALA A 154 5.80 4.37 -6.92
C ALA A 154 6.72 4.73 -8.08
N LEU A 155 6.17 4.94 -9.29
CA LEU A 155 6.94 5.40 -10.45
C LEU A 155 7.58 6.78 -10.23
N MET A 156 6.88 7.72 -9.58
CA MET A 156 7.46 9.02 -9.21
C MET A 156 8.61 8.86 -8.20
N ASN A 157 8.48 7.94 -7.25
CA ASN A 157 9.58 7.65 -6.32
C ASN A 157 10.77 6.98 -7.02
N LEU A 158 10.54 6.13 -8.03
CA LEU A 158 11.60 5.56 -8.88
C LEU A 158 12.33 6.63 -9.69
N ALA A 159 11.65 7.70 -10.09
CA ALA A 159 12.26 8.88 -10.68
C ALA A 159 13.03 9.75 -9.67
N GLY A 160 13.13 9.35 -8.41
CA GLY A 160 13.89 10.01 -7.35
C GLY A 160 13.14 11.08 -6.57
N LEU A 161 11.83 11.25 -6.81
CA LEU A 161 11.02 12.29 -6.17
C LEU A 161 10.20 11.72 -5.02
N TRP A 162 10.11 12.46 -3.90
CA TRP A 162 9.22 12.12 -2.77
C TRP A 162 9.50 10.77 -2.10
N SER A 163 10.64 10.14 -2.36
CA SER A 163 10.96 8.80 -1.87
C SER A 163 11.04 8.69 -0.33
N PHE A 164 11.28 9.79 0.38
CA PHE A 164 11.20 9.86 1.83
C PHE A 164 9.83 9.38 2.36
N TYR A 165 8.75 9.86 1.74
CA TYR A 165 7.38 9.53 2.15
C TYR A 165 6.94 8.10 1.79
N ALA A 166 7.66 7.41 0.94
CA ALA A 166 7.37 6.03 0.55
C ALA A 166 7.35 5.08 1.74
N ASN A 167 8.20 5.30 2.77
CA ASN A 167 8.21 4.51 4.01
C ASN A 167 6.86 4.53 4.74
N PHE A 168 6.15 5.65 4.70
CA PHE A 168 4.82 5.76 5.25
C PHE A 168 3.77 5.16 4.31
N PHE A 169 3.72 5.60 3.05
CA PHE A 169 2.66 5.25 2.11
C PHE A 169 2.67 3.80 1.65
N TYR A 170 3.80 3.10 1.71
CA TYR A 170 3.92 1.70 1.33
C TYR A 170 4.20 0.77 2.51
N GLY A 171 4.43 1.35 3.69
CA GLY A 171 4.81 0.57 4.86
C GLY A 171 3.92 0.79 6.07
N VAL A 172 4.00 1.94 6.72
CA VAL A 172 3.29 2.16 7.98
C VAL A 172 1.78 1.96 7.84
N ILE A 173 1.19 2.39 6.73
CA ILE A 173 -0.25 2.24 6.49
C ILE A 173 -0.67 0.77 6.35
N GLU A 174 0.25 -0.12 5.95
CA GLU A 174 -0.08 -1.51 5.67
C GLU A 174 -0.27 -2.37 6.93
N ILE A 175 -0.02 -1.81 8.12
CA ILE A 175 -0.39 -2.47 9.39
C ILE A 175 -1.89 -2.80 9.45
N SER A 176 -2.74 -1.93 8.91
CA SER A 176 -4.17 -2.21 8.77
C SER A 176 -4.46 -3.18 7.62
N GLY A 177 -3.63 -3.19 6.57
CA GLY A 177 -3.69 -4.12 5.44
C GLY A 177 -3.45 -5.57 5.87
N ILE A 178 -2.54 -5.81 6.83
CA ILE A 178 -2.32 -7.14 7.42
C ILE A 178 -3.62 -7.71 7.99
N ILE A 179 -4.32 -6.92 8.80
CA ILE A 179 -5.58 -7.36 9.42
C ILE A 179 -6.69 -7.48 8.37
N LEU A 180 -6.73 -6.54 7.41
CA LEU A 180 -7.71 -6.56 6.33
C LEU A 180 -7.60 -7.84 5.50
N SER A 181 -6.39 -8.27 5.12
CA SER A 181 -6.18 -9.48 4.33
C SER A 181 -6.73 -10.74 5.02
N PHE A 182 -6.74 -10.77 6.36
CA PHE A 182 -7.36 -11.86 7.13
C PHE A 182 -8.89 -11.74 7.15
N ILE A 183 -9.45 -10.58 7.55
CA ILE A 183 -10.90 -10.43 7.75
C ILE A 183 -11.69 -10.37 6.44
N ASP A 184 -11.06 -9.98 5.32
CA ASP A 184 -11.72 -9.93 4.01
C ASP A 184 -12.07 -11.33 3.49
N VAL A 185 -11.31 -12.36 3.89
CA VAL A 185 -11.64 -13.77 3.61
C VAL A 185 -13.06 -14.09 4.10
N PHE A 186 -13.46 -13.55 5.25
CA PHE A 186 -14.76 -13.76 5.88
C PHE A 186 -15.74 -12.60 5.62
N HIS A 187 -15.53 -11.85 4.54
CA HIS A 187 -16.49 -10.82 4.13
C HIS A 187 -17.80 -11.49 3.62
N PRO A 188 -18.99 -10.91 3.91
CA PRO A 188 -20.28 -11.51 3.53
C PRO A 188 -20.44 -11.86 2.04
N LYS A 189 -19.70 -11.25 1.14
CA LYS A 189 -19.68 -11.60 -0.29
C LYS A 189 -19.09 -12.99 -0.57
N HIS A 190 -18.25 -13.52 0.32
CA HIS A 190 -17.61 -14.84 0.24
C HIS A 190 -18.39 -15.89 1.05
N THR A 191 -19.59 -16.23 0.60
CA THR A 191 -20.55 -17.05 1.36
C THR A 191 -19.98 -18.38 1.80
N ALA A 192 -19.22 -19.08 0.95
CA ALA A 192 -18.57 -20.35 1.30
C ALA A 192 -17.61 -20.23 2.48
N TRP A 193 -16.84 -19.12 2.55
CA TRP A 193 -15.94 -18.85 3.66
C TRP A 193 -16.70 -18.49 4.94
N VAL A 194 -17.79 -17.73 4.82
CA VAL A 194 -18.64 -17.36 5.95
C VAL A 194 -19.32 -18.59 6.55
N ASP A 195 -19.85 -19.49 5.70
CA ASP A 195 -20.49 -20.73 6.15
C ASP A 195 -19.49 -21.68 6.80
N TRP A 196 -18.29 -21.78 6.24
CA TRP A 196 -17.21 -22.55 6.86
C TRP A 196 -16.80 -21.96 8.22
N LEU A 197 -16.66 -20.63 8.35
CA LEU A 197 -16.33 -19.97 9.61
C LEU A 197 -17.34 -20.28 10.73
N ARG A 198 -18.64 -20.34 10.39
CA ARG A 198 -19.72 -20.65 11.36
C ARG A 198 -19.55 -22.01 12.02
N SER A 199 -18.86 -22.96 11.39
CA SER A 199 -18.53 -24.26 11.94
C SER A 199 -17.45 -24.22 13.04
N PHE A 200 -16.79 -23.07 13.22
CA PHE A 200 -15.67 -22.89 14.16
C PHE A 200 -15.89 -21.67 15.07
N PRO A 201 -16.65 -21.84 16.21
CA PRO A 201 -17.01 -20.72 17.08
C PRO A 201 -15.82 -19.89 17.60
N ARG A 202 -14.70 -20.55 17.92
CA ARG A 202 -13.47 -19.85 18.37
C ARG A 202 -12.86 -18.99 17.27
N LEU A 203 -12.84 -19.48 16.04
CA LEU A 203 -12.32 -18.73 14.90
C LEU A 203 -13.26 -17.56 14.54
N SER A 204 -14.58 -17.75 14.69
CA SER A 204 -15.57 -16.68 14.53
C SER A 204 -15.33 -15.57 15.55
N ALA A 205 -15.16 -15.89 16.83
CA ALA A 205 -14.85 -14.92 17.87
C ALA A 205 -13.50 -14.19 17.61
N PHE A 206 -12.50 -14.93 17.14
CA PHE A 206 -11.22 -14.34 16.73
C PHE A 206 -11.39 -13.37 15.54
N ASN A 207 -12.17 -13.75 14.52
CA ASN A 207 -12.47 -12.85 13.40
C ASN A 207 -13.19 -11.57 13.85
N ASP A 208 -14.11 -11.65 14.81
CA ASP A 208 -14.79 -10.47 15.36
C ASP A 208 -13.80 -9.56 16.10
N ALA A 209 -12.87 -10.13 16.88
CA ALA A 209 -11.79 -9.38 17.53
C ALA A 209 -10.86 -8.70 16.48
N MET A 210 -10.52 -9.41 15.40
CA MET A 210 -9.71 -8.85 14.31
C MET A 210 -10.45 -7.72 13.57
N ARG A 211 -11.77 -7.79 13.41
CA ARG A 211 -12.59 -6.69 12.86
C ARG A 211 -12.54 -5.44 13.75
N ALA A 212 -12.63 -5.62 15.07
CA ALA A 212 -12.47 -4.51 16.01
C ALA A 212 -11.07 -3.90 15.96
N LEU A 213 -10.02 -4.74 15.93
CA LEU A 213 -8.63 -4.29 15.78
C LEU A 213 -8.41 -3.56 14.45
N PHE A 214 -8.96 -4.08 13.34
CA PHE A 214 -8.90 -3.41 12.05
C PHE A 214 -9.52 -2.01 12.11
N PHE A 215 -10.70 -1.87 12.72
CA PHE A 215 -11.34 -0.57 12.87
C PHE A 215 -10.45 0.42 13.63
N ILE A 216 -9.86 0.01 14.75
CA ILE A 216 -8.97 0.86 15.56
C ILE A 216 -7.74 1.28 14.73
N LEU A 217 -7.05 0.33 14.10
CA LEU A 217 -5.86 0.60 13.29
C LEU A 217 -6.20 1.46 12.07
N TYR A 218 -7.32 1.18 11.41
CA TYR A 218 -7.77 1.97 10.27
C TYR A 218 -8.02 3.43 10.67
N MET A 219 -8.77 3.65 11.74
CA MET A 219 -9.08 4.99 12.22
C MET A 219 -7.83 5.75 12.64
N SER A 220 -6.92 5.11 13.38
CA SER A 220 -5.69 5.76 13.85
C SER A 220 -4.73 6.07 12.70
N VAL A 221 -4.44 5.09 11.84
CA VAL A 221 -3.39 5.22 10.84
C VAL A 221 -3.91 5.85 9.55
N ARG A 222 -5.07 5.38 9.03
CA ARG A 222 -5.56 5.82 7.72
C ARG A 222 -6.50 7.02 7.80
N ALA A 223 -7.31 7.15 8.85
CA ALA A 223 -8.24 8.28 8.96
C ALA A 223 -7.63 9.51 9.67
N VAL A 224 -6.66 9.33 10.58
CA VAL A 224 -6.04 10.42 11.32
C VAL A 224 -4.61 10.69 10.86
N TYR A 225 -3.73 9.70 10.95
CA TYR A 225 -2.30 9.92 10.70
C TYR A 225 -1.99 10.14 9.22
N PHE A 226 -2.69 9.45 8.31
CA PHE A 226 -2.51 9.64 6.87
C PHE A 226 -2.80 11.07 6.39
N PRO A 227 -3.95 11.72 6.71
CA PRO A 227 -4.18 13.12 6.37
C PRO A 227 -3.13 14.07 6.96
N TRP A 228 -2.61 13.78 8.15
CA TRP A 228 -1.51 14.55 8.74
C TRP A 228 -0.23 14.43 7.90
N VAL A 229 0.15 13.22 7.45
CA VAL A 229 1.31 13.06 6.56
C VAL A 229 1.09 13.77 5.23
N VAL A 230 -0.13 13.71 4.66
CA VAL A 230 -0.47 14.45 3.44
C VAL A 230 -0.36 15.95 3.65
N SER A 231 -0.73 16.48 4.82
CA SER A 231 -0.56 17.90 5.12
C SER A 231 0.92 18.32 5.16
N ARG A 232 1.83 17.44 5.62
CA ARG A 232 3.28 17.67 5.54
C ARG A 232 3.78 17.71 4.09
N ILE A 233 3.31 16.78 3.23
CA ILE A 233 3.62 16.79 1.79
C ILE A 233 3.17 18.09 1.14
N LEU A 234 1.97 18.58 1.47
CA LEU A 234 1.47 19.87 0.98
C LEU A 234 2.34 21.04 1.45
N SER A 235 2.74 21.04 2.73
CA SER A 235 3.67 22.03 3.28
C SER A 235 5.01 22.03 2.56
N ASP A 236 5.59 20.83 2.32
CA ASP A 236 6.83 20.69 1.58
C ASP A 236 6.69 21.17 0.11
N PHE A 237 5.56 20.82 -0.53
CA PHE A 237 5.26 21.31 -1.88
C PHE A 237 5.17 22.85 -1.92
N MET A 238 4.47 23.45 -0.96
CA MET A 238 4.36 24.92 -0.89
C MET A 238 5.72 25.59 -0.67
N ALA A 239 6.57 25.03 0.21
CA ALA A 239 7.93 25.49 0.41
C ALA A 239 8.75 25.39 -0.90
N MET A 240 8.64 24.27 -1.62
CA MET A 240 9.30 24.09 -2.91
C MET A 240 8.77 25.08 -3.97
N ALA A 241 7.47 25.39 -3.96
CA ALA A 241 6.85 26.30 -4.93
C ALA A 241 7.40 27.73 -4.85
N THR A 242 7.81 28.17 -3.66
CA THR A 242 8.43 29.50 -3.47
C THR A 242 9.91 29.56 -3.85
N MET A 243 10.57 28.41 -4.06
CA MET A 243 11.99 28.38 -4.42
C MET A 243 12.22 28.69 -5.91
N PRO A 244 13.36 29.30 -6.29
CA PRO A 244 13.74 29.46 -7.69
C PRO A 244 13.92 28.10 -8.38
N LEU A 245 13.74 28.08 -9.70
CA LEU A 245 13.80 26.84 -10.51
C LEU A 245 15.10 26.04 -10.30
N ALA A 246 16.23 26.73 -10.20
CA ALA A 246 17.53 26.10 -9.96
C ALA A 246 17.58 25.37 -8.59
N ALA A 247 17.00 25.95 -7.53
CA ALA A 247 16.94 25.34 -6.21
C ALA A 247 15.98 24.14 -6.14
N ARG A 248 15.03 24.07 -7.08
CA ARG A 248 14.11 22.93 -7.27
C ARG A 248 14.72 21.84 -8.17
N GLY A 249 16.03 21.88 -8.48
CA GLY A 249 16.67 20.92 -9.38
C GLY A 249 16.17 21.01 -10.83
N GLY A 250 15.66 22.18 -11.28
CA GLY A 250 15.11 22.36 -12.62
C GLY A 250 13.69 21.81 -12.81
N LEU A 251 13.03 21.32 -11.73
CA LEU A 251 11.70 20.73 -11.80
C LEU A 251 10.60 21.76 -11.98
N SER A 252 9.65 21.47 -12.86
CA SER A 252 8.41 22.25 -12.99
C SER A 252 7.51 22.06 -11.77
N LEU A 253 6.67 23.04 -11.46
CA LEU A 253 5.67 22.89 -10.40
C LEU A 253 4.66 21.78 -10.69
N SER A 254 4.33 21.54 -11.95
CA SER A 254 3.44 20.45 -12.35
C SER A 254 4.03 19.08 -12.03
N SER A 255 5.33 18.87 -12.24
CA SER A 255 6.01 17.62 -11.87
C SER A 255 6.00 17.40 -10.35
N LEU A 256 6.22 18.47 -9.57
CA LEU A 256 6.21 18.42 -8.11
C LEU A 256 4.79 18.23 -7.53
N ALA A 257 3.76 18.78 -8.20
CA ALA A 257 2.38 18.73 -7.73
C ALA A 257 1.72 17.35 -7.82
N PHE A 258 2.26 16.44 -8.61
CA PHE A 258 1.67 15.12 -8.83
C PHE A 258 1.44 14.35 -7.52
N CYS A 259 2.49 14.17 -6.71
CA CYS A 259 2.40 13.44 -5.45
C CYS A 259 1.46 14.09 -4.43
N PRO A 260 1.49 15.42 -4.19
CA PRO A 260 0.48 16.10 -3.38
C PRO A 260 -0.96 15.88 -3.85
N ILE A 261 -1.23 15.96 -5.16
CA ILE A 261 -2.57 15.76 -5.72
C ILE A 261 -3.06 14.33 -5.50
N VAL A 262 -2.23 13.34 -5.81
CA VAL A 262 -2.58 11.92 -5.59
C VAL A 262 -2.71 11.63 -4.10
N GLY A 263 -1.83 12.18 -3.27
CA GLY A 263 -1.92 12.08 -1.81
C GLY A 263 -3.23 12.64 -1.26
N LEU A 264 -3.68 13.80 -1.74
CA LEU A 264 -4.99 14.38 -1.38
C LEU A 264 -6.15 13.47 -1.81
N ALA A 265 -6.12 12.97 -3.06
CA ALA A 265 -7.15 12.06 -3.54
C ALA A 265 -7.25 10.81 -2.65
N PHE A 266 -6.10 10.24 -2.27
CA PHE A 266 -6.06 9.12 -1.33
C PHE A 266 -6.53 9.50 0.08
N ALA A 267 -6.22 10.69 0.60
CA ALA A 267 -6.73 11.13 1.89
C ALA A 267 -8.26 11.19 1.89
N PHE A 268 -8.86 11.74 0.84
CA PHE A 268 -10.33 11.73 0.69
C PHE A 268 -10.89 10.33 0.61
N LEU A 269 -10.24 9.41 -0.11
CA LEU A 269 -10.64 8.01 -0.20
C LEU A 269 -10.58 7.32 1.18
N GLN A 270 -9.51 7.55 1.96
CA GLN A 270 -9.40 7.01 3.32
C GLN A 270 -10.52 7.53 4.24
N LEU A 271 -10.82 8.82 4.18
CA LEU A 271 -11.92 9.42 4.97
C LEU A 271 -13.29 8.90 4.53
N TYR A 272 -13.49 8.67 3.23
CA TYR A 272 -14.71 8.05 2.72
C TYR A 272 -14.90 6.63 3.29
N TRP A 273 -13.86 5.79 3.25
CA TRP A 273 -13.92 4.45 3.84
C TRP A 273 -14.05 4.47 5.37
N ALA A 274 -13.40 5.41 6.06
CA ALA A 274 -13.58 5.61 7.50
C ALA A 274 -15.05 5.88 7.85
N ARG A 275 -15.72 6.74 7.07
CA ARG A 275 -17.16 6.99 7.22
C ARG A 275 -18.00 5.71 7.04
N LEU A 276 -17.68 4.88 6.04
CA LEU A 276 -18.39 3.61 5.81
C LEU A 276 -18.20 2.64 6.98
N LEU A 277 -16.97 2.48 7.45
CA LEU A 277 -16.62 1.64 8.60
C LEU A 277 -17.35 2.11 9.87
N THR A 278 -17.32 3.41 10.15
CA THR A 278 -18.02 3.99 11.31
C THR A 278 -19.53 3.70 11.25
N LYS A 279 -20.16 3.85 10.07
CA LYS A 279 -21.58 3.52 9.90
C LYS A 279 -21.86 2.05 10.18
N GLN A 280 -20.96 1.13 9.79
CA GLN A 280 -21.11 -0.31 10.08
C GLN A 280 -21.03 -0.56 11.58
N VAL A 281 -20.06 -0.01 12.28
CA VAL A 281 -19.90 -0.14 13.74
C VAL A 281 -21.11 0.42 14.48
N VAL A 282 -21.56 1.63 14.13
CA VAL A 282 -22.77 2.23 14.74
C VAL A 282 -24.01 1.35 14.52
N LYS A 283 -24.15 0.75 13.33
CA LYS A 283 -25.26 -0.17 13.04
C LYS A 283 -25.18 -1.45 13.88
N MET A 284 -23.99 -1.95 14.16
CA MET A 284 -23.80 -3.16 15.00
C MET A 284 -24.10 -2.87 16.47
N LEU A 285 -23.78 -1.67 16.95
CA LEU A 285 -24.01 -1.25 18.33
C LEU A 285 -25.46 -0.76 18.58
N ALA A 286 -26.21 -0.47 17.52
CA ALA A 286 -27.60 -0.04 17.66
C ALA A 286 -28.48 -1.18 18.18
N PRO A 287 -29.41 -0.91 19.12
CA PRO A 287 -30.34 -1.92 19.60
C PRO A 287 -31.20 -2.45 18.44
N PRO A 288 -31.60 -3.73 18.48
CA PRO A 288 -32.43 -4.31 17.44
C PRO A 288 -33.72 -3.51 17.28
N PRO A 289 -34.18 -3.27 16.04
CA PRO A 289 -35.39 -2.49 15.78
C PRO A 289 -36.59 -3.08 16.51
N SER A 290 -37.33 -2.26 17.23
CA SER A 290 -38.53 -2.68 17.94
C SER A 290 -39.56 -3.28 16.97
N GLU A 291 -40.41 -4.20 17.42
CA GLU A 291 -41.42 -4.83 16.56
C GLU A 291 -42.35 -3.83 15.87
N LYS A 292 -42.58 -2.65 16.48
CA LYS A 292 -43.33 -1.55 15.88
C LYS A 292 -42.65 -0.95 14.65
N GLN A 293 -41.29 -0.95 14.60
CA GLN A 293 -40.53 -0.48 13.44
C GLN A 293 -40.46 -1.51 12.32
N LYS A 294 -40.50 -2.85 12.64
CA LYS A 294 -40.56 -3.93 11.62
C LYS A 294 -41.88 -3.91 10.83
N LYS A 295 -42.98 -3.47 11.43
CA LYS A 295 -44.32 -3.41 10.78
C LYS A 295 -44.50 -2.18 9.87
N ARG A 296 -43.60 -1.21 9.90
CA ARG A 296 -43.65 0.02 9.08
C ARG A 296 -42.72 0.04 7.85
N ARG A 297 -41.98 -1.03 7.63
CA ARG A 297 -41.13 -1.25 6.43
C ARG A 297 -41.73 -2.37 5.58
#